data_07ea04abad6b3691f32e403cd0d9eba8
#
_entry.id   07ea04abad6b3691f32e403cd0d9eba8
#
_cell.length_a   1.000
_cell.length_b   1.000
_cell.length_c   1.000
_cell.angle_alpha   90.00
_cell.angle_beta   90.00
_cell.angle_gamma   90.00
#
_symmetry.space_group_name_H-M   'P 1'
#
loop_
_entity.id
_entity.type
_entity.pdbx_description
1 polymer ?
#
loop_
_entity_poly.entity_id
_entity_poly.type
_entity_poly.pdbx_seq_one_letter_code
_entity_poly.pdbx_strand_id
1 'polypeptide(L)'
;MKRTYIILLAFATLLLPGCGVSKLYTQYEREGVEFVDSLYRRLPAHHQDSSSVASLSWTEFFSDTTLQGWIRLGLEHNSDLGTARLRVDQAQASLQAARQAFLPGASLSASAGTGYPGTYSYGISPTVSWEADIFGKLANAKRQAAAALEQSEAYRQAVESQLVATIAESYYRLLMLDSQLAISQRTLDTWEENIKTLEALKRAGKTNEAAVLQAKANRLDVENSTYNLHLQIFEAENAFAALIGTVPFKIDRGRLEDQSFPHHLSGGIPAEILSNRPDVRQAEMDLAQAFYATNIARAAFYPNIKLTGNMAFNPAGFVADLTASLLQPLYAKGANKAALRKAEAAQKIATYEFRQSLLDAGVEVNNALVALQTASARMKVDQKQIVTLQAAVWNTQMLMKHGNANYLEVLSAQQKLLQAELAEVSDHFEEIRNAINLYHALGGGYAE
;
A
#
# COMPACT_ATOMS: atom_id res chain seq x y z
N MET A 1 -60.15 -22.83 24.12
CA MET A 1 -58.90 -23.61 24.09
C MET A 1 -58.60 -24.25 22.73
N LYS A 2 -59.45 -25.03 22.11
CA LYS A 2 -59.16 -25.68 20.80
C LYS A 2 -58.88 -24.70 19.62
N ARG A 3 -59.49 -23.54 19.57
CA ARG A 3 -59.25 -22.52 18.52
C ARG A 3 -57.89 -21.83 18.67
N THR A 4 -57.40 -21.66 19.91
CA THR A 4 -56.08 -21.07 20.17
C THR A 4 -54.93 -22.00 19.75
N TYR A 5 -55.09 -23.31 19.91
CA TYR A 5 -54.11 -24.30 19.46
C TYR A 5 -54.06 -24.43 17.94
N ILE A 6 -55.17 -24.28 17.25
CA ILE A 6 -55.23 -24.30 15.75
C ILE A 6 -54.52 -23.08 15.18
N ILE A 7 -54.69 -21.91 15.80
CA ILE A 7 -54.00 -20.68 15.39
C ILE A 7 -52.50 -20.79 15.66
N LEU A 8 -52.08 -21.33 16.79
CA LEU A 8 -50.68 -21.61 17.12
C LEU A 8 -50.04 -22.65 16.17
N LEU A 9 -50.77 -23.71 15.81
CA LEU A 9 -50.29 -24.75 14.90
C LEU A 9 -50.21 -24.21 13.46
N ALA A 10 -51.17 -23.39 12.98
CA ALA A 10 -51.10 -22.70 11.69
C ALA A 10 -49.96 -21.66 11.64
N PHE A 11 -49.64 -21.03 12.77
CA PHE A 11 -48.51 -20.11 12.88
C PHE A 11 -47.16 -20.86 12.85
N ALA A 12 -47.09 -22.07 13.48
CA ALA A 12 -45.89 -22.91 13.45
C ALA A 12 -45.59 -23.49 12.06
N THR A 13 -46.63 -23.78 11.24
CA THR A 13 -46.45 -24.30 9.88
C THR A 13 -46.05 -23.20 8.88
N LEU A 14 -46.35 -21.93 9.15
CA LEU A 14 -45.89 -20.78 8.34
C LEU A 14 -44.40 -20.45 8.57
N LEU A 15 -43.77 -21.01 9.60
CA LEU A 15 -42.35 -20.79 9.95
C LEU A 15 -41.39 -21.79 9.30
N LEU A 16 -41.86 -22.72 8.45
CA LEU A 16 -41.06 -23.75 7.79
C LEU A 16 -40.85 -23.52 6.27
N PRO A 17 -40.00 -22.62 5.89
CA PRO A 17 -39.19 -22.82 4.69
C PRO A 17 -37.75 -23.17 5.11
N GLY A 18 -37.56 -24.45 5.49
CA GLY A 18 -36.35 -24.94 6.17
C GLY A 18 -35.04 -24.91 5.34
N CYS A 19 -35.05 -24.67 4.03
CA CYS A 19 -33.83 -24.67 3.21
C CYS A 19 -33.17 -23.30 3.02
N GLY A 20 -33.82 -22.19 3.35
CA GLY A 20 -33.27 -20.83 3.17
C GLY A 20 -32.62 -20.27 4.44
N VAL A 21 -33.05 -20.71 5.61
CA VAL A 21 -32.62 -20.16 6.91
C VAL A 21 -31.17 -20.56 7.24
N SER A 22 -30.74 -21.77 6.89
CA SER A 22 -29.36 -22.23 7.16
C SER A 22 -28.31 -21.32 6.46
N LYS A 23 -28.61 -20.80 5.27
CA LYS A 23 -27.71 -19.90 4.53
C LYS A 23 -27.49 -18.56 5.23
N LEU A 24 -28.41 -18.10 6.09
CA LEU A 24 -28.27 -16.86 6.85
C LEU A 24 -27.22 -16.94 7.95
N TYR A 25 -26.84 -18.14 8.38
CA TYR A 25 -25.87 -18.37 9.45
C TYR A 25 -24.51 -18.86 8.95
N THR A 26 -24.36 -19.06 7.61
CA THR A 26 -23.06 -19.45 7.04
C THR A 26 -22.03 -18.35 7.30
N GLN A 27 -20.81 -18.78 7.62
CA GLN A 27 -19.67 -17.89 7.71
C GLN A 27 -19.01 -17.78 6.32
N TYR A 28 -18.32 -16.70 6.11
CA TYR A 28 -17.45 -16.57 4.94
C TYR A 28 -16.29 -17.56 5.10
N GLU A 29 -16.06 -18.34 4.07
CA GLU A 29 -14.92 -19.22 3.94
C GLU A 29 -14.19 -18.83 2.66
N ARG A 30 -12.87 -18.73 2.73
CA ARG A 30 -12.05 -18.39 1.56
C ARG A 30 -12.21 -19.47 0.50
N GLU A 31 -12.65 -19.11 -0.70
CA GLU A 31 -12.61 -20.02 -1.84
C GLU A 31 -11.14 -20.27 -2.24
N GLY A 32 -10.75 -21.54 -2.36
CA GLY A 32 -9.45 -21.93 -2.90
C GLY A 32 -9.30 -21.41 -4.33
N VAL A 33 -8.22 -20.72 -4.62
CA VAL A 33 -7.97 -20.15 -5.96
C VAL A 33 -7.00 -21.09 -6.70
N GLU A 34 -7.54 -21.97 -7.53
CA GLU A 34 -6.81 -23.03 -8.23
C GLU A 34 -5.69 -22.56 -9.18
N PHE A 35 -5.69 -21.25 -9.57
CA PHE A 35 -4.71 -20.76 -10.54
C PHE A 35 -3.45 -20.15 -9.91
N VAL A 36 -3.38 -20.05 -8.58
CA VAL A 36 -2.22 -19.44 -7.89
C VAL A 36 -0.93 -20.21 -8.21
N ASP A 37 -0.99 -21.53 -8.27
CA ASP A 37 0.17 -22.38 -8.62
C ASP A 37 0.68 -22.16 -10.06
N SER A 38 -0.16 -21.63 -10.95
CA SER A 38 0.22 -21.39 -12.34
C SER A 38 0.86 -20.02 -12.59
N LEU A 39 0.78 -19.09 -11.63
CA LEU A 39 1.34 -17.73 -11.74
C LEU A 39 2.89 -17.75 -11.82
N TYR A 40 3.54 -18.79 -11.29
CA TYR A 40 5.00 -18.88 -11.16
C TYR A 40 5.66 -19.86 -12.15
N ARG A 41 5.01 -20.22 -13.24
CA ARG A 41 5.53 -21.23 -14.23
C ARG A 41 6.92 -20.95 -14.81
N ARG A 42 7.46 -19.75 -14.67
CA ARG A 42 8.77 -19.35 -15.21
C ARG A 42 9.87 -19.25 -14.16
N LEU A 43 9.58 -19.45 -12.89
CA LEU A 43 10.62 -19.48 -11.86
C LEU A 43 11.26 -20.87 -11.82
N PRO A 44 12.62 -20.98 -11.82
CA PRO A 44 13.28 -22.26 -11.67
C PRO A 44 12.87 -22.91 -10.35
N ALA A 45 12.43 -24.16 -10.43
CA ALA A 45 11.92 -24.97 -9.32
C ALA A 45 12.99 -25.36 -8.27
N HIS A 46 14.06 -24.59 -8.14
CA HIS A 46 15.15 -24.85 -7.21
C HIS A 46 15.29 -23.72 -6.22
N HIS A 47 14.69 -23.90 -5.06
CA HIS A 47 15.26 -23.78 -3.71
C HIS A 47 14.14 -23.90 -2.69
N GLN A 48 14.13 -25.04 -1.99
CA GLN A 48 13.31 -25.30 -0.82
C GLN A 48 13.88 -24.61 0.46
N ASP A 49 14.56 -23.49 0.31
CA ASP A 49 14.93 -22.70 1.49
C ASP A 49 13.74 -21.86 1.89
N SER A 50 13.11 -22.27 2.99
CA SER A 50 11.91 -21.70 3.59
C SER A 50 12.11 -20.32 4.23
N SER A 51 13.27 -19.69 4.14
CA SER A 51 13.49 -18.31 4.56
C SER A 51 13.14 -17.36 3.40
N SER A 52 11.85 -17.09 3.24
CA SER A 52 11.39 -16.08 2.30
C SER A 52 11.85 -14.68 2.75
N VAL A 53 12.34 -13.88 1.82
CA VAL A 53 12.65 -12.45 2.04
C VAL A 53 11.43 -11.69 2.59
N ALA A 54 10.22 -12.17 2.29
CA ALA A 54 8.97 -11.62 2.84
C ALA A 54 8.84 -11.75 4.37
N SER A 55 9.57 -12.69 4.99
CA SER A 55 9.55 -12.87 6.45
C SER A 55 10.57 -12.00 7.19
N LEU A 56 11.47 -11.33 6.47
CA LEU A 56 12.43 -10.42 7.07
C LEU A 56 11.73 -9.13 7.50
N SER A 57 12.04 -8.69 8.71
CA SER A 57 11.66 -7.35 9.13
C SER A 57 12.39 -6.30 8.29
N TRP A 58 11.83 -5.10 8.18
CA TRP A 58 12.50 -4.02 7.47
C TRP A 58 13.85 -3.63 8.13
N THR A 59 14.00 -3.85 9.44
CA THR A 59 15.24 -3.64 10.17
C THR A 59 16.33 -4.65 9.81
N GLU A 60 15.96 -5.86 9.43
CA GLU A 60 16.87 -6.89 8.93
C GLU A 60 17.19 -6.70 7.45
N PHE A 61 16.21 -6.20 6.67
CA PHE A 61 16.38 -5.96 5.25
C PHE A 61 17.30 -4.76 4.97
N PHE A 62 17.13 -3.65 5.69
CA PHE A 62 17.95 -2.44 5.57
C PHE A 62 19.03 -2.41 6.65
N SER A 63 20.30 -2.63 6.28
CA SER A 63 21.44 -2.64 7.19
C SER A 63 21.91 -1.24 7.63
N ASP A 64 21.56 -0.18 6.87
CA ASP A 64 21.92 1.21 7.17
C ASP A 64 21.14 1.75 8.37
N THR A 65 21.84 1.97 9.49
CA THR A 65 21.23 2.49 10.73
C THR A 65 20.70 3.91 10.59
N THR A 66 21.27 4.73 9.70
CA THR A 66 20.77 6.08 9.39
C THR A 66 19.42 6.00 8.71
N LEU A 67 19.30 5.15 7.69
CA LEU A 67 18.02 4.88 7.03
C LEU A 67 16.99 4.34 8.01
N GLN A 68 17.37 3.38 8.87
CA GLN A 68 16.46 2.86 9.89
C GLN A 68 15.94 3.96 10.82
N GLY A 69 16.79 4.93 11.18
CA GLY A 69 16.38 6.10 11.95
C GLY A 69 15.31 6.94 11.23
N TRP A 70 15.50 7.18 9.93
CA TRP A 70 14.54 7.92 9.10
C TRP A 70 13.22 7.17 8.90
N ILE A 71 13.27 5.85 8.73
CA ILE A 71 12.06 5.02 8.63
C ILE A 71 11.25 5.13 9.92
N ARG A 72 11.87 4.98 11.11
CA ARG A 72 11.17 5.13 12.40
C ARG A 72 10.51 6.50 12.54
N LEU A 73 11.25 7.56 12.18
CA LEU A 73 10.71 8.92 12.23
C LEU A 73 9.49 9.09 11.31
N GLY A 74 9.58 8.56 10.08
CA GLY A 74 8.47 8.57 9.13
C GLY A 74 7.25 7.78 9.62
N LEU A 75 7.45 6.58 10.20
CA LEU A 75 6.40 5.77 10.79
C LEU A 75 5.70 6.47 11.98
N GLU A 76 6.39 7.35 12.67
CA GLU A 76 5.84 8.12 13.78
C GLU A 76 5.05 9.37 13.32
N HIS A 77 5.55 10.09 12.32
CA HIS A 77 5.08 11.43 11.98
C HIS A 77 4.33 11.54 10.65
N ASN A 78 4.36 10.51 9.79
CA ASN A 78 3.70 10.58 8.50
C ASN A 78 2.17 10.71 8.64
N SER A 79 1.59 11.71 7.96
CA SER A 79 0.17 12.02 8.04
C SER A 79 -0.73 10.95 7.42
N ASP A 80 -0.29 10.29 6.35
CA ASP A 80 -1.07 9.25 5.68
C ASP A 80 -1.19 8.01 6.57
N LEU A 81 -0.09 7.61 7.23
CA LEU A 81 -0.11 6.52 8.21
C LEU A 81 -0.94 6.90 9.44
N GLY A 82 -0.86 8.16 9.91
CA GLY A 82 -1.74 8.68 10.95
C GLY A 82 -3.22 8.57 10.57
N THR A 83 -3.56 8.95 9.34
CA THR A 83 -4.92 8.81 8.79
C THR A 83 -5.35 7.35 8.72
N ALA A 84 -4.47 6.43 8.30
CA ALA A 84 -4.77 5.01 8.24
C ALA A 84 -5.05 4.42 9.63
N ARG A 85 -4.30 4.82 10.67
CA ARG A 85 -4.55 4.43 12.08
C ARG A 85 -5.94 4.90 12.55
N LEU A 86 -6.31 6.14 12.27
CA LEU A 86 -7.64 6.66 12.63
C LEU A 86 -8.78 5.96 11.89
N ARG A 87 -8.57 5.44 10.68
CA ARG A 87 -9.56 4.59 9.99
C ARG A 87 -9.77 3.27 10.70
N VAL A 88 -8.72 2.67 11.26
CA VAL A 88 -8.85 1.47 12.12
C VAL A 88 -9.70 1.78 13.36
N ASP A 89 -9.46 2.93 14.04
CA ASP A 89 -10.26 3.36 15.19
C ASP A 89 -11.74 3.56 14.83
N GLN A 90 -12.02 4.14 13.66
CA GLN A 90 -13.39 4.30 13.14
C GLN A 90 -14.06 2.95 12.88
N ALA A 91 -13.35 1.99 12.28
CA ALA A 91 -13.87 0.65 12.04
C ALA A 91 -14.10 -0.11 13.35
N GLN A 92 -13.22 0.05 14.34
CA GLN A 92 -13.37 -0.53 15.67
C GLN A 92 -14.59 0.03 16.40
N ALA A 93 -14.83 1.34 16.34
CA ALA A 93 -16.03 1.97 16.87
C ALA A 93 -17.31 1.45 16.19
N SER A 94 -17.26 1.24 14.88
CA SER A 94 -18.36 0.67 14.10
C SER A 94 -18.66 -0.79 14.51
N LEU A 95 -17.63 -1.60 14.72
CA LEU A 95 -17.78 -2.96 15.24
C LEU A 95 -18.35 -2.97 16.66
N GLN A 96 -17.92 -2.04 17.52
CA GLN A 96 -18.47 -1.89 18.86
C GLN A 96 -19.97 -1.53 18.81
N ALA A 97 -20.36 -0.60 17.94
CA ALA A 97 -21.77 -0.27 17.73
C ALA A 97 -22.58 -1.48 17.24
N ALA A 98 -22.05 -2.28 16.31
CA ALA A 98 -22.68 -3.49 15.82
C ALA A 98 -22.80 -4.58 16.91
N ARG A 99 -21.86 -4.65 17.87
CA ARG A 99 -21.94 -5.53 19.04
C ARG A 99 -23.03 -5.05 20.02
N GLN A 100 -23.11 -3.74 20.22
CA GLN A 100 -24.13 -3.15 21.12
C GLN A 100 -25.54 -3.20 20.56
N ALA A 101 -25.71 -3.36 19.23
CA ALA A 101 -27.02 -3.51 18.59
C ALA A 101 -27.82 -4.74 19.08
N PHE A 102 -27.17 -5.69 19.75
CA PHE A 102 -27.83 -6.82 20.42
C PHE A 102 -28.42 -6.46 21.79
N LEU A 103 -28.09 -5.31 22.36
CA LEU A 103 -28.59 -4.86 23.65
C LEU A 103 -29.86 -4.02 23.46
N PRO A 104 -30.73 -3.94 24.49
CA PRO A 104 -31.86 -3.02 24.46
C PRO A 104 -31.40 -1.57 24.33
N GLY A 105 -32.01 -0.83 23.39
CA GLY A 105 -31.84 0.61 23.28
C GLY A 105 -32.87 1.34 24.13
N ALA A 106 -32.44 2.44 24.79
CA ALA A 106 -33.32 3.31 25.57
C ALA A 106 -33.35 4.70 24.95
N SER A 107 -34.53 5.31 24.87
CA SER A 107 -34.72 6.68 24.43
C SER A 107 -35.71 7.41 25.35
N LEU A 108 -35.53 8.73 25.48
CA LEU A 108 -36.43 9.60 26.19
C LEU A 108 -36.99 10.63 25.20
N SER A 109 -38.32 10.66 25.05
CA SER A 109 -38.98 11.70 24.27
C SER A 109 -39.79 12.62 25.18
N ALA A 110 -39.71 13.91 24.93
CA ALA A 110 -40.54 14.91 25.54
C ALA A 110 -41.37 15.59 24.45
N SER A 111 -42.68 15.74 24.66
CA SER A 111 -43.58 16.36 23.72
C SER A 111 -44.41 17.44 24.44
N ALA A 112 -44.61 18.55 23.75
CA ALA A 112 -45.58 19.60 24.16
C ALA A 112 -46.38 19.99 22.93
N GLY A 113 -47.67 20.12 23.06
CA GLY A 113 -48.55 20.49 21.98
C GLY A 113 -49.75 21.31 22.44
N THR A 114 -50.32 22.08 21.53
CA THR A 114 -51.59 22.79 21.73
C THR A 114 -52.59 22.31 20.71
N GLY A 115 -53.83 21.97 21.16
CA GLY A 115 -54.94 21.59 20.30
C GLY A 115 -56.06 22.64 20.30
N TYR A 116 -56.83 22.73 19.22
CA TYR A 116 -58.01 23.58 19.19
C TYR A 116 -59.23 22.82 19.73
N PRO A 117 -60.07 23.36 20.61
CA PRO A 117 -60.04 24.70 21.18
C PRO A 117 -59.28 24.79 22.57
N GLY A 118 -57.98 25.16 22.55
CA GLY A 118 -57.24 25.55 23.73
C GLY A 118 -56.81 24.46 24.71
N THR A 119 -56.63 23.19 24.24
CA THR A 119 -56.07 22.11 25.06
C THR A 119 -54.53 22.09 24.98
N TYR A 120 -53.88 22.09 26.14
CA TYR A 120 -52.43 21.89 26.23
C TYR A 120 -52.15 20.46 26.59
N SER A 121 -51.25 19.84 25.84
CA SER A 121 -50.76 18.53 26.13
C SER A 121 -49.23 18.59 26.34
N TYR A 122 -48.75 17.90 27.36
CA TYR A 122 -47.35 17.66 27.55
C TYR A 122 -47.15 16.20 27.98
N GLY A 123 -46.01 15.64 27.67
CA GLY A 123 -45.69 14.29 28.07
C GLY A 123 -44.19 14.03 28.01
N ILE A 124 -43.73 13.16 28.90
CA ILE A 124 -42.39 12.59 28.91
C ILE A 124 -42.56 11.08 28.78
N SER A 125 -41.92 10.50 27.76
CA SER A 125 -42.10 9.09 27.42
C SER A 125 -40.73 8.43 27.25
N PRO A 126 -40.18 7.79 28.29
CA PRO A 126 -39.07 6.87 28.15
C PRO A 126 -39.54 5.61 27.41
N THR A 127 -38.75 5.18 26.46
CA THR A 127 -39.00 3.97 25.64
C THR A 127 -37.79 3.07 25.66
N VAL A 128 -37.96 1.81 25.93
CA VAL A 128 -36.92 0.78 25.79
C VAL A 128 -37.33 -0.14 24.62
N SER A 129 -36.40 -0.40 23.70
CA SER A 129 -36.70 -1.27 22.58
C SER A 129 -35.57 -2.27 22.33
N TRP A 130 -35.92 -3.49 22.02
CA TRP A 130 -34.98 -4.57 21.73
C TRP A 130 -35.45 -5.39 20.52
N GLU A 131 -34.51 -5.72 19.60
CA GLU A 131 -34.76 -6.54 18.42
C GLU A 131 -34.17 -7.94 18.66
N ALA A 132 -35.01 -8.99 18.54
CA ALA A 132 -34.57 -10.37 18.63
C ALA A 132 -33.98 -10.82 17.30
N ASP A 133 -32.69 -11.13 17.23
CA ASP A 133 -32.00 -11.55 16.01
C ASP A 133 -32.23 -13.04 15.69
N ILE A 134 -33.47 -13.42 15.39
CA ILE A 134 -33.84 -14.80 15.07
C ILE A 134 -33.34 -15.23 13.69
N PHE A 135 -33.21 -14.31 12.76
CA PHE A 135 -32.83 -14.56 11.36
C PHE A 135 -31.43 -14.05 11.00
N GLY A 136 -30.61 -13.77 12.00
CA GLY A 136 -29.18 -13.46 11.84
C GLY A 136 -28.88 -12.13 11.14
N LYS A 137 -29.81 -11.19 11.11
CA LYS A 137 -29.60 -9.85 10.53
C LYS A 137 -28.53 -9.08 11.29
N LEU A 138 -28.65 -9.00 12.62
CA LEU A 138 -27.66 -8.33 13.48
C LEU A 138 -26.35 -9.12 13.55
N ALA A 139 -26.42 -10.45 13.55
CA ALA A 139 -25.25 -11.31 13.53
C ALA A 139 -24.42 -11.10 12.27
N ASN A 140 -25.04 -11.02 11.09
CA ASN A 140 -24.35 -10.72 9.85
C ASN A 140 -23.85 -9.27 9.77
N ALA A 141 -24.58 -8.30 10.31
CA ALA A 141 -24.11 -6.92 10.42
C ALA A 141 -22.86 -6.81 11.32
N LYS A 142 -22.81 -7.52 12.44
CA LYS A 142 -21.62 -7.61 13.29
C LYS A 142 -20.44 -8.26 12.56
N ARG A 143 -20.67 -9.35 11.81
CA ARG A 143 -19.62 -10.02 11.01
C ARG A 143 -19.12 -9.12 9.88
N GLN A 144 -20.01 -8.39 9.24
CA GLN A 144 -19.65 -7.39 8.23
C GLN A 144 -18.76 -6.29 8.82
N ALA A 145 -19.10 -5.75 9.99
CA ALA A 145 -18.31 -4.77 10.70
C ALA A 145 -16.95 -5.32 11.16
N ALA A 146 -16.87 -6.61 11.52
CA ALA A 146 -15.61 -7.28 11.84
C ALA A 146 -14.71 -7.40 10.60
N ALA A 147 -15.26 -7.81 9.45
CA ALA A 147 -14.53 -7.85 8.19
C ALA A 147 -14.06 -6.44 7.74
N ALA A 148 -14.86 -5.40 8.01
CA ALA A 148 -14.46 -4.02 7.75
C ALA A 148 -13.30 -3.54 8.65
N LEU A 149 -13.24 -4.02 9.90
CA LEU A 149 -12.10 -3.77 10.78
C LEU A 149 -10.83 -4.45 10.23
N GLU A 150 -10.90 -5.74 9.89
CA GLU A 150 -9.77 -6.48 9.31
C GLU A 150 -9.29 -5.85 7.99
N GLN A 151 -10.21 -5.35 7.16
CA GLN A 151 -9.87 -4.59 5.96
C GLN A 151 -9.10 -3.31 6.29
N SER A 152 -9.56 -2.56 7.31
CA SER A 152 -8.90 -1.31 7.73
C SER A 152 -7.49 -1.57 8.31
N GLU A 153 -7.31 -2.68 9.03
CA GLU A 153 -6.00 -3.12 9.52
C GLU A 153 -5.07 -3.50 8.37
N ALA A 154 -5.57 -4.24 7.37
CA ALA A 154 -4.82 -4.57 6.17
C ALA A 154 -4.45 -3.30 5.37
N TYR A 155 -5.37 -2.33 5.26
CA TYR A 155 -5.09 -1.03 4.64
C TYR A 155 -3.97 -0.27 5.38
N ARG A 156 -4.00 -0.24 6.72
CA ARG A 156 -2.93 0.37 7.53
C ARG A 156 -1.58 -0.30 7.25
N GLN A 157 -1.55 -1.64 7.19
CA GLN A 157 -0.33 -2.39 6.88
C GLN A 157 0.19 -2.08 5.46
N ALA A 158 -0.71 -1.93 4.47
CA ALA A 158 -0.33 -1.54 3.12
C ALA A 158 0.31 -0.15 3.08
N VAL A 159 -0.29 0.83 3.78
CA VAL A 159 0.26 2.20 3.88
C VAL A 159 1.61 2.20 4.58
N GLU A 160 1.78 1.41 5.62
CA GLU A 160 3.04 1.27 6.38
C GLU A 160 4.15 0.68 5.51
N SER A 161 3.89 -0.44 4.83
CA SER A 161 4.82 -1.08 3.89
C SER A 161 5.22 -0.14 2.75
N GLN A 162 4.24 0.54 2.14
CA GLN A 162 4.50 1.52 1.09
C GLN A 162 5.34 2.71 1.59
N LEU A 163 5.09 3.19 2.79
CA LEU A 163 5.85 4.29 3.40
C LEU A 163 7.31 3.89 3.62
N VAL A 164 7.55 2.71 4.19
CA VAL A 164 8.91 2.15 4.38
C VAL A 164 9.66 2.07 3.05
N ALA A 165 9.02 1.50 2.02
CA ALA A 165 9.61 1.39 0.69
C ALA A 165 9.92 2.76 0.07
N THR A 166 9.00 3.72 0.19
CA THR A 166 9.15 5.07 -0.38
C THR A 166 10.24 5.88 0.33
N ILE A 167 10.35 5.77 1.68
CA ILE A 167 11.43 6.40 2.45
C ILE A 167 12.78 5.82 2.02
N ALA A 168 12.88 4.50 1.91
CA ALA A 168 14.11 3.83 1.50
C ALA A 168 14.51 4.24 0.07
N GLU A 169 13.59 4.20 -0.90
CA GLU A 169 13.85 4.62 -2.28
C GLU A 169 14.32 6.08 -2.34
N SER A 170 13.65 6.99 -1.62
CA SER A 170 13.99 8.41 -1.58
C SER A 170 15.38 8.65 -0.95
N TYR A 171 15.73 7.89 0.09
CA TYR A 171 17.05 7.92 0.72
C TYR A 171 18.16 7.47 -0.24
N TYR A 172 17.99 6.33 -0.89
CA TYR A 172 18.96 5.82 -1.85
C TYR A 172 19.09 6.70 -3.11
N ARG A 173 18.01 7.35 -3.51
CA ARG A 173 18.06 8.37 -4.57
C ARG A 173 18.95 9.55 -4.18
N LEU A 174 18.92 10.01 -2.93
CA LEU A 174 19.83 11.03 -2.45
C LEU A 174 21.29 10.56 -2.50
N LEU A 175 21.59 9.32 -2.10
CA LEU A 175 22.94 8.75 -2.20
C LEU A 175 23.42 8.65 -3.65
N MET A 176 22.54 8.28 -4.58
CA MET A 176 22.84 8.28 -6.02
C MET A 176 23.21 9.67 -6.51
N LEU A 177 22.43 10.70 -6.17
CA LEU A 177 22.68 12.08 -6.59
C LEU A 177 24.00 12.62 -6.03
N ASP A 178 24.33 12.31 -4.77
CA ASP A 178 25.62 12.67 -4.17
C ASP A 178 26.80 11.99 -4.87
N SER A 179 26.67 10.71 -5.24
CA SER A 179 27.68 9.98 -5.99
C SER A 179 27.88 10.58 -7.39
N GLN A 180 26.81 10.93 -8.08
CA GLN A 180 26.87 11.61 -9.38
C GLN A 180 27.53 12.99 -9.27
N LEU A 181 27.21 13.74 -8.22
CA LEU A 181 27.85 15.03 -7.94
C LEU A 181 29.36 14.89 -7.68
N ALA A 182 29.77 13.90 -6.88
CA ALA A 182 31.17 13.62 -6.59
C ALA A 182 31.96 13.24 -7.87
N ILE A 183 31.36 12.42 -8.76
CA ILE A 183 31.97 12.08 -10.05
C ILE A 183 32.11 13.33 -10.91
N SER A 184 31.06 14.16 -11.00
CA SER A 184 31.10 15.40 -11.80
C SER A 184 32.16 16.37 -11.29
N GLN A 185 32.32 16.53 -9.99
CA GLN A 185 33.36 17.37 -9.38
C GLN A 185 34.77 16.86 -9.69
N ARG A 186 35.05 15.56 -9.52
CA ARG A 186 36.33 14.96 -9.92
C ARG A 186 36.61 15.15 -11.41
N THR A 187 35.60 15.09 -12.22
CA THR A 187 35.72 15.31 -13.67
C THR A 187 36.07 16.77 -14.00
N LEU A 188 35.50 17.74 -13.27
CA LEU A 188 35.87 19.16 -13.42
C LEU A 188 37.37 19.38 -13.12
N ASP A 189 37.90 18.78 -12.05
CA ASP A 189 39.34 18.86 -11.72
C ASP A 189 40.20 18.27 -12.85
N THR A 190 39.80 17.11 -13.37
CA THR A 190 40.47 16.46 -14.49
C THR A 190 40.45 17.32 -15.77
N TRP A 191 39.34 17.98 -16.07
CA TRP A 191 39.24 18.90 -17.20
C TRP A 191 40.11 20.11 -17.02
N GLU A 192 40.23 20.65 -15.82
CA GLU A 192 41.10 21.81 -15.55
C GLU A 192 42.60 21.48 -15.80
N GLU A 193 43.06 20.30 -15.34
CA GLU A 193 44.39 19.81 -15.62
C GLU A 193 44.64 19.57 -17.11
N ASN A 194 43.65 19.01 -17.81
CA ASN A 194 43.72 18.81 -19.26
C ASN A 194 43.80 20.13 -20.02
N ILE A 195 43.04 21.16 -19.65
CA ILE A 195 43.09 22.49 -20.25
C ILE A 195 44.48 23.10 -20.07
N LYS A 196 45.05 23.04 -18.86
CA LYS A 196 46.43 23.53 -18.60
C LYS A 196 47.45 22.83 -19.50
N THR A 197 47.34 21.52 -19.67
CA THR A 197 48.20 20.71 -20.54
C THR A 197 48.06 21.13 -22.02
N LEU A 198 46.83 21.30 -22.49
CA LEU A 198 46.56 21.72 -23.86
C LEU A 198 47.08 23.13 -24.16
N GLU A 199 46.93 24.05 -23.22
CA GLU A 199 47.47 25.41 -23.37
C GLU A 199 49.02 25.41 -23.46
N ALA A 200 49.67 24.49 -22.70
CA ALA A 200 51.11 24.28 -22.80
C ALA A 200 51.52 23.68 -24.17
N LEU A 201 50.78 22.64 -24.63
CA LEU A 201 51.00 22.04 -25.94
C LEU A 201 50.75 23.03 -27.10
N LYS A 202 49.74 23.91 -26.98
CA LYS A 202 49.49 24.98 -27.95
C LYS A 202 50.67 25.95 -28.02
N ARG A 203 51.21 26.39 -26.85
CA ARG A 203 52.39 27.25 -26.81
C ARG A 203 53.63 26.61 -27.49
N ALA A 204 53.72 25.27 -27.41
CA ALA A 204 54.78 24.49 -28.06
C ALA A 204 54.50 24.15 -29.53
N GLY A 205 53.40 24.64 -30.12
CA GLY A 205 53.01 24.36 -31.51
C GLY A 205 52.54 22.94 -31.79
N LYS A 206 52.25 22.15 -30.74
CA LYS A 206 51.86 20.71 -30.84
C LYS A 206 50.35 20.52 -30.92
N THR A 207 49.54 21.54 -30.65
CA THR A 207 48.08 21.53 -30.81
C THR A 207 47.57 22.91 -31.23
N ASN A 208 46.26 23.02 -31.55
CA ASN A 208 45.63 24.24 -32.02
C ASN A 208 44.65 24.84 -30.98
N GLU A 209 44.18 26.07 -31.22
CA GLU A 209 43.22 26.77 -30.37
C GLU A 209 41.88 26.02 -30.26
N ALA A 210 41.42 25.37 -31.33
CA ALA A 210 40.15 24.63 -31.34
C ALA A 210 40.12 23.52 -30.28
N ALA A 211 41.24 22.82 -30.06
CA ALA A 211 41.37 21.80 -29.03
C ALA A 211 41.20 22.38 -27.60
N VAL A 212 41.79 23.53 -27.34
CA VAL A 212 41.66 24.24 -26.06
C VAL A 212 40.23 24.72 -25.82
N LEU A 213 39.60 25.32 -26.84
CA LEU A 213 38.22 25.78 -26.74
C LEU A 213 37.23 24.66 -26.56
N GLN A 214 37.43 23.50 -27.22
CA GLN A 214 36.58 22.32 -27.03
C GLN A 214 36.70 21.76 -25.62
N ALA A 215 37.92 21.71 -25.05
CA ALA A 215 38.13 21.29 -23.67
C ALA A 215 37.42 22.23 -22.67
N LYS A 216 37.50 23.54 -22.90
CA LYS A 216 36.81 24.55 -22.09
C LYS A 216 35.31 24.42 -22.20
N ALA A 217 34.76 24.15 -23.39
CA ALA A 217 33.33 23.93 -23.60
C ALA A 217 32.84 22.70 -22.81
N ASN A 218 33.55 21.56 -22.92
CA ASN A 218 33.20 20.36 -22.19
C ASN A 218 33.26 20.52 -20.67
N ARG A 219 34.27 21.28 -20.16
CA ARG A 219 34.34 21.63 -18.74
C ARG A 219 33.09 22.40 -18.29
N LEU A 220 32.67 23.40 -19.10
CA LEU A 220 31.46 24.19 -18.82
C LEU A 220 30.18 23.34 -18.86
N ASP A 221 30.08 22.33 -19.73
CA ASP A 221 28.96 21.40 -19.78
C ASP A 221 28.89 20.58 -18.49
N VAL A 222 30.02 20.10 -17.98
CA VAL A 222 30.07 19.37 -16.70
C VAL A 222 29.74 20.30 -15.53
N GLU A 223 30.27 21.54 -15.53
CA GLU A 223 29.96 22.56 -14.52
C GLU A 223 28.45 22.87 -14.48
N ASN A 224 27.82 23.02 -15.64
CA ASN A 224 26.38 23.24 -15.74
C ASN A 224 25.57 22.04 -15.18
N SER A 225 26.05 20.79 -15.42
CA SER A 225 25.42 19.60 -14.85
C SER A 225 25.50 19.56 -13.33
N THR A 226 26.55 20.09 -12.70
CA THR A 226 26.66 20.15 -11.23
C THR A 226 25.59 21.07 -10.61
N TYR A 227 25.25 22.20 -11.28
CA TYR A 227 24.16 23.06 -10.81
C TYR A 227 22.81 22.33 -10.85
N ASN A 228 22.56 21.53 -11.89
CA ASN A 228 21.35 20.71 -11.97
C ASN A 228 21.31 19.62 -10.88
N LEU A 229 22.44 19.00 -10.58
CA LEU A 229 22.53 18.01 -9.50
C LEU A 229 22.28 18.65 -8.13
N HIS A 230 22.83 19.83 -7.86
CA HIS A 230 22.55 20.56 -6.62
C HIS A 230 21.06 20.88 -6.48
N LEU A 231 20.38 21.31 -7.56
CA LEU A 231 18.95 21.54 -7.54
C LEU A 231 18.17 20.25 -7.23
N GLN A 232 18.51 19.14 -7.92
CA GLN A 232 17.86 17.86 -7.70
C GLN A 232 18.06 17.33 -6.27
N ILE A 233 19.26 17.52 -5.68
CA ILE A 233 19.52 17.16 -4.28
C ILE A 233 18.62 17.97 -3.35
N PHE A 234 18.56 19.29 -3.56
CA PHE A 234 17.72 20.18 -2.75
C PHE A 234 16.23 19.81 -2.83
N GLU A 235 15.72 19.55 -4.04
CA GLU A 235 14.34 19.13 -4.24
C GLU A 235 14.06 17.75 -3.60
N ALA A 236 15.00 16.81 -3.71
CA ALA A 236 14.89 15.50 -3.11
C ALA A 236 14.92 15.55 -1.57
N GLU A 237 15.76 16.41 -0.97
CA GLU A 237 15.78 16.64 0.48
C GLU A 237 14.46 17.22 0.98
N ASN A 238 13.87 18.19 0.25
CA ASN A 238 12.58 18.77 0.59
C ASN A 238 11.45 17.72 0.51
N ALA A 239 11.44 16.89 -0.55
CA ALA A 239 10.47 15.82 -0.71
C ALA A 239 10.62 14.76 0.39
N PHE A 240 11.84 14.42 0.75
CA PHE A 240 12.14 13.47 1.82
C PHE A 240 11.67 14.01 3.19
N ALA A 241 11.94 15.28 3.50
CA ALA A 241 11.47 15.91 4.74
C ALA A 241 9.93 15.91 4.83
N ALA A 242 9.24 16.21 3.74
CA ALA A 242 7.77 16.15 3.68
C ALA A 242 7.26 14.71 3.88
N LEU A 243 7.93 13.71 3.31
CA LEU A 243 7.56 12.29 3.44
C LEU A 243 7.66 11.80 4.89
N ILE A 244 8.70 12.22 5.63
CA ILE A 244 8.87 11.86 7.05
C ILE A 244 8.09 12.80 8.00
N GLY A 245 7.29 13.73 7.47
CA GLY A 245 6.41 14.60 8.25
C GLY A 245 7.14 15.75 8.97
N THR A 246 8.27 16.24 8.43
CA THR A 246 9.07 17.31 9.01
C THR A 246 9.22 18.51 8.08
N VAL A 247 9.71 19.64 8.63
CA VAL A 247 10.10 20.79 7.81
C VAL A 247 11.40 20.49 7.04
N PRO A 248 11.64 21.13 5.89
CA PRO A 248 12.87 20.94 5.12
C PRO A 248 14.15 21.19 5.92
N PHE A 249 15.10 20.29 5.83
CA PHE A 249 16.43 20.38 6.44
C PHE A 249 17.41 19.52 5.64
N LYS A 250 18.70 19.66 5.91
CA LYS A 250 19.72 18.82 5.29
C LYS A 250 19.66 17.41 5.89
N ILE A 251 19.50 16.42 5.02
CA ILE A 251 19.37 15.00 5.40
C ILE A 251 20.75 14.39 5.63
N ASP A 252 21.00 13.89 6.84
CA ASP A 252 22.19 13.09 7.15
C ASP A 252 22.08 11.73 6.46
N ARG A 253 23.15 11.33 5.74
CA ARG A 253 23.14 10.11 4.94
C ARG A 253 24.56 9.54 4.74
N GLY A 254 24.62 8.24 4.47
CA GLY A 254 25.84 7.51 4.17
C GLY A 254 26.30 7.71 2.73
N ARG A 255 26.99 6.70 2.20
CA ARG A 255 27.45 6.64 0.81
C ARG A 255 26.80 5.48 0.09
N LEU A 256 26.56 5.62 -1.21
CA LEU A 256 25.94 4.56 -2.01
C LEU A 256 26.81 3.30 -2.08
N GLU A 257 28.12 3.47 -2.15
CA GLU A 257 29.13 2.39 -2.25
C GLU A 257 29.16 1.48 -1.01
N ASP A 258 28.75 1.98 0.16
CA ASP A 258 28.77 1.26 1.43
C ASP A 258 27.50 0.44 1.66
N GLN A 259 26.53 0.52 0.73
CA GLN A 259 25.23 -0.14 0.89
C GLN A 259 25.30 -1.60 0.45
N SER A 260 24.73 -2.49 1.26
CA SER A 260 24.63 -3.91 0.94
C SER A 260 23.25 -4.46 1.28
N PHE A 261 22.77 -5.37 0.44
CA PHE A 261 21.50 -6.05 0.62
C PHE A 261 21.73 -7.56 0.84
N PRO A 262 20.79 -8.26 1.51
CA PRO A 262 20.88 -9.70 1.66
C PRO A 262 21.01 -10.40 0.30
N HIS A 263 22.03 -11.22 0.11
CA HIS A 263 22.33 -11.86 -1.19
C HIS A 263 21.32 -12.93 -1.66
N HIS A 264 20.31 -13.28 -0.87
CA HIS A 264 19.39 -14.38 -1.12
C HIS A 264 17.98 -13.93 -1.58
N LEU A 265 17.90 -12.85 -2.39
CA LEU A 265 16.64 -12.35 -2.93
C LEU A 265 16.01 -13.26 -4.01
N SER A 266 16.65 -14.39 -4.37
CA SER A 266 16.24 -15.28 -5.45
C SER A 266 15.56 -16.58 -5.01
N GLY A 267 15.18 -16.71 -3.73
CA GLY A 267 14.46 -17.88 -3.20
C GLY A 267 13.09 -18.07 -3.84
N GLY A 268 12.65 -19.32 -3.98
CA GLY A 268 11.30 -19.63 -4.48
C GLY A 268 10.22 -18.93 -3.67
N ILE A 269 9.20 -18.41 -4.35
CA ILE A 269 8.11 -17.67 -3.73
C ILE A 269 6.92 -18.62 -3.59
N PRO A 270 6.56 -19.07 -2.37
CA PRO A 270 5.36 -19.88 -2.18
C PRO A 270 4.12 -19.03 -2.51
N ALA A 271 3.14 -19.67 -3.16
CA ALA A 271 1.86 -19.03 -3.47
C ALA A 271 1.13 -18.49 -2.24
N GLU A 272 1.39 -19.07 -1.07
CA GLU A 272 0.85 -18.65 0.23
C GLU A 272 1.28 -17.23 0.63
N ILE A 273 2.43 -16.74 0.15
CA ILE A 273 2.91 -15.39 0.46
C ILE A 273 1.99 -14.34 -0.14
N LEU A 274 1.47 -14.56 -1.36
CA LEU A 274 0.54 -13.62 -1.99
C LEU A 274 -0.72 -13.42 -1.17
N SER A 275 -1.18 -14.48 -0.50
CA SER A 275 -2.38 -14.40 0.33
C SER A 275 -2.18 -13.60 1.62
N ASN A 276 -0.94 -13.35 2.02
CA ASN A 276 -0.60 -12.55 3.21
C ASN A 276 -0.36 -11.06 2.87
N ARG A 277 -0.30 -10.72 1.59
CA ARG A 277 -0.16 -9.33 1.16
C ARG A 277 -1.31 -8.47 1.68
N PRO A 278 -1.04 -7.26 2.18
CA PRO A 278 -2.09 -6.39 2.72
C PRO A 278 -3.15 -5.99 1.69
N ASP A 279 -2.79 -5.76 0.42
CA ASP A 279 -3.71 -5.41 -0.66
C ASP A 279 -4.64 -6.57 -1.04
N VAL A 280 -4.12 -7.80 -1.08
CA VAL A 280 -4.91 -9.02 -1.31
C VAL A 280 -5.86 -9.28 -0.14
N ARG A 281 -5.39 -9.09 1.09
CA ARG A 281 -6.25 -9.18 2.29
C ARG A 281 -7.35 -8.14 2.31
N GLN A 282 -7.09 -6.91 1.85
CA GLN A 282 -8.12 -5.90 1.69
C GLN A 282 -9.23 -6.37 0.74
N ALA A 283 -8.86 -6.84 -0.46
CA ALA A 283 -9.82 -7.33 -1.46
C ALA A 283 -10.60 -8.56 -0.95
N GLU A 284 -9.96 -9.45 -0.18
CA GLU A 284 -10.64 -10.58 0.47
C GLU A 284 -11.67 -10.11 1.50
N MET A 285 -11.32 -9.12 2.33
CA MET A 285 -12.24 -8.60 3.34
C MET A 285 -13.39 -7.80 2.71
N ASP A 286 -13.20 -7.17 1.55
CA ASP A 286 -14.28 -6.59 0.75
C ASP A 286 -15.26 -7.66 0.27
N LEU A 287 -14.75 -8.81 -0.19
CA LEU A 287 -15.59 -9.95 -0.56
C LEU A 287 -16.35 -10.50 0.65
N ALA A 288 -15.71 -10.63 1.81
CA ALA A 288 -16.36 -11.07 3.04
C ALA A 288 -17.48 -10.09 3.47
N GLN A 289 -17.25 -8.79 3.38
CA GLN A 289 -18.27 -7.78 3.65
C GLN A 289 -19.46 -7.89 2.69
N ALA A 290 -19.21 -8.06 1.38
CA ALA A 290 -20.26 -8.23 0.38
C ALA A 290 -21.06 -9.53 0.58
N PHE A 291 -20.40 -10.61 1.03
CA PHE A 291 -21.05 -11.86 1.43
C PHE A 291 -22.02 -11.64 2.60
N TYR A 292 -21.58 -10.97 3.68
CA TYR A 292 -22.44 -10.69 4.83
C TYR A 292 -23.54 -9.69 4.47
N ALA A 293 -23.30 -8.69 3.60
CA ALA A 293 -24.33 -7.80 3.09
C ALA A 293 -25.42 -8.56 2.32
N THR A 294 -25.05 -9.59 1.54
CA THR A 294 -26.00 -10.47 0.85
C THR A 294 -26.87 -11.24 1.85
N ASN A 295 -26.28 -11.74 2.95
CA ASN A 295 -27.04 -12.42 4.01
C ASN A 295 -27.98 -11.47 4.76
N ILE A 296 -27.56 -10.23 5.03
CA ILE A 296 -28.43 -9.18 5.59
C ILE A 296 -29.62 -8.89 4.66
N ALA A 297 -29.37 -8.77 3.35
CA ALA A 297 -30.45 -8.55 2.37
C ALA A 297 -31.42 -9.75 2.27
N ARG A 298 -30.93 -10.98 2.43
CA ARG A 298 -31.76 -12.19 2.56
C ARG A 298 -32.58 -12.18 3.84
N ALA A 299 -32.00 -11.78 4.96
CA ALA A 299 -32.69 -11.68 6.25
C ALA A 299 -33.89 -10.71 6.21
N ALA A 300 -33.87 -9.69 5.34
CA ALA A 300 -34.95 -8.73 5.16
C ALA A 300 -36.28 -9.35 4.60
N PHE A 301 -36.26 -10.60 4.15
CA PHE A 301 -37.48 -11.31 3.74
C PHE A 301 -38.15 -12.06 4.89
N TYR A 302 -37.51 -12.16 6.06
CA TYR A 302 -38.02 -12.87 7.22
C TYR A 302 -38.65 -11.91 8.23
N PRO A 303 -39.50 -12.42 9.16
CA PRO A 303 -40.13 -11.60 10.19
C PRO A 303 -39.11 -10.95 11.11
N ASN A 304 -39.37 -9.70 11.47
CA ASN A 304 -38.63 -9.02 12.54
C ASN A 304 -39.47 -9.06 13.83
N ILE A 305 -38.84 -9.45 14.93
CA ILE A 305 -39.46 -9.47 16.25
C ILE A 305 -38.84 -8.37 17.10
N LYS A 306 -39.69 -7.40 17.49
CA LYS A 306 -39.31 -6.28 18.33
C LYS A 306 -40.10 -6.24 19.63
N LEU A 307 -39.41 -6.14 20.75
CA LEU A 307 -40.00 -5.86 22.06
C LEU A 307 -39.84 -4.35 22.35
N THR A 308 -40.94 -3.70 22.72
CA THR A 308 -40.94 -2.28 23.08
C THR A 308 -41.68 -2.07 24.39
N GLY A 309 -40.98 -1.53 25.37
CA GLY A 309 -41.57 -1.05 26.63
C GLY A 309 -41.66 0.47 26.60
N ASN A 310 -42.85 0.99 26.81
CA ASN A 310 -43.07 2.42 26.87
C ASN A 310 -43.56 2.80 28.26
N MET A 311 -43.11 3.94 28.76
CA MET A 311 -43.67 4.60 29.92
C MET A 311 -44.08 6.00 29.51
N ALA A 312 -45.22 6.45 29.93
CA ALA A 312 -45.68 7.83 29.62
C ALA A 312 -46.14 8.53 30.91
N PHE A 313 -45.61 9.71 31.09
CA PHE A 313 -46.06 10.64 32.12
C PHE A 313 -46.76 11.79 31.41
N ASN A 314 -48.05 11.98 31.64
CA ASN A 314 -48.88 12.99 31.05
C ASN A 314 -49.85 13.58 32.14
N PRO A 315 -50.63 14.62 31.83
CA PRO A 315 -51.57 15.19 32.80
C PRO A 315 -52.62 14.22 33.33
N ALA A 316 -52.88 13.12 32.61
CA ALA A 316 -53.80 12.06 33.04
C ALA A 316 -53.19 11.00 33.98
N GLY A 317 -51.86 11.04 34.18
CA GLY A 317 -51.12 10.14 35.04
C GLY A 317 -49.98 9.35 34.39
N PHE A 318 -49.55 8.29 35.04
CA PHE A 318 -48.52 7.34 34.59
C PHE A 318 -49.16 6.14 33.89
N VAL A 319 -48.65 5.83 32.71
CA VAL A 319 -48.99 4.63 31.91
C VAL A 319 -47.72 3.87 31.57
N ALA A 320 -47.70 2.57 31.72
CA ALA A 320 -46.64 1.69 31.29
C ALA A 320 -47.21 0.54 30.47
N ASP A 321 -46.61 0.24 29.32
CA ASP A 321 -46.96 -0.89 28.49
C ASP A 321 -45.73 -1.63 27.98
N LEU A 322 -45.90 -2.94 27.72
CA LEU A 322 -44.91 -3.77 27.06
C LEU A 322 -45.55 -4.43 25.85
N THR A 323 -45.02 -4.12 24.67
CA THR A 323 -45.54 -4.59 23.39
C THR A 323 -44.53 -5.50 22.72
N ALA A 324 -44.92 -6.71 22.31
CA ALA A 324 -44.19 -7.58 21.42
C ALA A 324 -44.78 -7.42 20.02
N SER A 325 -44.02 -6.97 19.06
CA SER A 325 -44.46 -6.80 17.65
C SER A 325 -43.69 -7.76 16.75
N LEU A 326 -44.42 -8.41 15.84
CA LEU A 326 -43.86 -9.22 14.76
C LEU A 326 -44.25 -8.56 13.45
N LEU A 327 -43.24 -8.11 12.69
CA LEU A 327 -43.44 -7.49 11.39
C LEU A 327 -42.89 -8.41 10.30
N GLN A 328 -43.78 -8.93 9.45
CA GLN A 328 -43.43 -9.70 8.26
C GLN A 328 -43.74 -8.85 7.04
N PRO A 329 -42.74 -8.42 6.22
CA PRO A 329 -43.00 -7.74 4.98
C PRO A 329 -43.54 -8.73 3.93
N LEU A 330 -44.83 -8.66 3.62
CA LEU A 330 -45.47 -9.52 2.59
C LEU A 330 -45.25 -8.96 1.18
N TYR A 331 -45.31 -7.63 1.02
CA TYR A 331 -45.09 -6.96 -0.23
C TYR A 331 -44.46 -5.59 -0.02
N ALA A 332 -43.18 -5.45 -0.38
CA ALA A 332 -42.39 -4.22 -0.26
C ALA A 332 -42.20 -3.52 -1.62
N LYS A 333 -43.19 -3.57 -2.52
CA LYS A 333 -43.11 -2.97 -3.86
C LYS A 333 -41.85 -3.33 -4.66
N GLY A 334 -41.32 -4.54 -4.45
CA GLY A 334 -40.10 -5.02 -5.09
C GLY A 334 -38.79 -4.59 -4.43
N ALA A 335 -38.79 -3.74 -3.38
CA ALA A 335 -37.60 -3.17 -2.78
C ALA A 335 -36.64 -4.26 -2.21
N ASN A 336 -37.16 -5.24 -1.44
CA ASN A 336 -36.35 -6.33 -0.89
C ASN A 336 -35.70 -7.18 -2.00
N LYS A 337 -36.46 -7.47 -3.09
CA LYS A 337 -35.96 -8.24 -4.23
C LYS A 337 -34.84 -7.46 -4.97
N ALA A 338 -35.00 -6.16 -5.12
CA ALA A 338 -34.02 -5.29 -5.73
C ALA A 338 -32.76 -5.19 -4.83
N ALA A 339 -32.91 -5.03 -3.51
CA ALA A 339 -31.82 -4.99 -2.56
C ALA A 339 -31.00 -6.30 -2.57
N LEU A 340 -31.67 -7.46 -2.57
CA LEU A 340 -31.01 -8.75 -2.67
C LEU A 340 -30.23 -8.91 -3.97
N ARG A 341 -30.85 -8.58 -5.12
CA ARG A 341 -30.15 -8.66 -6.42
C ARG A 341 -28.93 -7.73 -6.49
N LYS A 342 -29.03 -6.53 -5.91
CA LYS A 342 -27.90 -5.61 -5.81
C LYS A 342 -26.78 -6.18 -4.95
N ALA A 343 -27.10 -6.77 -3.80
CA ALA A 343 -26.12 -7.39 -2.90
C ALA A 343 -25.45 -8.61 -3.57
N GLU A 344 -26.22 -9.47 -4.25
CA GLU A 344 -25.67 -10.63 -4.99
C GLU A 344 -24.75 -10.18 -6.16
N ALA A 345 -25.10 -9.09 -6.85
CA ALA A 345 -24.25 -8.52 -7.88
C ALA A 345 -22.96 -7.92 -7.29
N ALA A 346 -23.06 -7.19 -6.16
CA ALA A 346 -21.91 -6.64 -5.45
C ALA A 346 -20.97 -7.75 -4.96
N GLN A 347 -21.51 -8.85 -4.45
CA GLN A 347 -20.70 -10.00 -4.04
C GLN A 347 -19.91 -10.60 -5.22
N LYS A 348 -20.56 -10.73 -6.40
CA LYS A 348 -19.88 -11.21 -7.61
C LYS A 348 -18.80 -10.25 -8.09
N ILE A 349 -19.05 -8.94 -8.02
CA ILE A 349 -18.03 -7.91 -8.33
C ILE A 349 -16.84 -8.09 -7.40
N ALA A 350 -17.05 -8.14 -6.09
CA ALA A 350 -15.97 -8.35 -5.12
C ALA A 350 -15.20 -9.66 -5.34
N THR A 351 -15.87 -10.73 -5.81
CA THR A 351 -15.20 -11.99 -6.20
C THR A 351 -14.25 -11.76 -7.38
N TYR A 352 -14.65 -11.01 -8.39
CA TYR A 352 -13.78 -10.68 -9.53
C TYR A 352 -12.61 -9.78 -9.10
N GLU A 353 -12.85 -8.79 -8.24
CA GLU A 353 -11.83 -7.87 -7.72
C GLU A 353 -10.81 -8.63 -6.87
N PHE A 354 -11.23 -9.55 -6.01
CA PHE A 354 -10.33 -10.41 -5.24
C PHE A 354 -9.46 -11.30 -6.15
N ARG A 355 -10.05 -11.92 -7.18
CA ARG A 355 -9.30 -12.71 -8.15
C ARG A 355 -8.29 -11.85 -8.92
N GLN A 356 -8.72 -10.64 -9.31
CA GLN A 356 -7.83 -9.71 -10.01
C GLN A 356 -6.66 -9.26 -9.13
N SER A 357 -6.89 -8.96 -7.84
CA SER A 357 -5.82 -8.57 -6.91
C SER A 357 -4.75 -9.66 -6.75
N LEU A 358 -5.15 -10.94 -6.75
CA LEU A 358 -4.22 -12.07 -6.75
C LEU A 358 -3.39 -12.14 -8.04
N LEU A 359 -4.01 -11.91 -9.20
CA LEU A 359 -3.30 -11.88 -10.48
C LEU A 359 -2.31 -10.72 -10.54
N ASP A 360 -2.73 -9.53 -10.13
CA ASP A 360 -1.90 -8.33 -10.12
C ASP A 360 -0.70 -8.49 -9.18
N ALA A 361 -0.92 -9.05 -7.99
CA ALA A 361 0.14 -9.38 -7.05
C ALA A 361 1.17 -10.36 -7.65
N GLY A 362 0.70 -11.41 -8.34
CA GLY A 362 1.60 -12.35 -9.04
C GLY A 362 2.39 -11.72 -10.19
N VAL A 363 1.76 -10.83 -10.95
CA VAL A 363 2.42 -10.07 -12.03
C VAL A 363 3.47 -9.13 -11.45
N GLU A 364 3.16 -8.42 -10.38
CA GLU A 364 4.07 -7.49 -9.71
C GLU A 364 5.33 -8.20 -9.21
N VAL A 365 5.17 -9.32 -8.51
CA VAL A 365 6.31 -10.14 -8.03
C VAL A 365 7.17 -10.64 -9.19
N ASN A 366 6.55 -11.18 -10.26
CA ASN A 366 7.29 -11.64 -11.44
C ASN A 366 8.09 -10.50 -12.10
N ASN A 367 7.47 -9.32 -12.23
CA ASN A 367 8.12 -8.15 -12.82
C ASN A 367 9.29 -7.66 -11.96
N ALA A 368 9.08 -7.56 -10.63
CA ALA A 368 10.11 -7.13 -9.69
C ALA A 368 11.32 -8.08 -9.69
N LEU A 369 11.07 -9.39 -9.74
CA LEU A 369 12.13 -10.39 -9.79
C LEU A 369 12.98 -10.29 -11.06
N VAL A 370 12.34 -10.19 -12.23
CA VAL A 370 13.03 -10.06 -13.52
C VAL A 370 13.78 -8.71 -13.60
N ALA A 371 13.17 -7.64 -13.06
CA ALA A 371 13.81 -6.33 -13.00
C ALA A 371 15.08 -6.35 -12.15
N LEU A 372 15.06 -6.99 -10.97
CA LEU A 372 16.24 -7.16 -10.12
C LEU A 372 17.33 -7.97 -10.81
N GLN A 373 16.98 -9.12 -11.40
CA GLN A 373 17.94 -9.95 -12.14
C GLN A 373 18.58 -9.18 -13.31
N THR A 374 17.79 -8.39 -14.02
CA THR A 374 18.26 -7.59 -15.15
C THR A 374 19.20 -6.46 -14.66
N ALA A 375 18.85 -5.76 -13.58
CA ALA A 375 19.68 -4.71 -12.98
C ALA A 375 21.03 -5.28 -12.52
N SER A 376 21.04 -6.40 -11.79
CA SER A 376 22.27 -7.08 -11.36
C SER A 376 23.14 -7.53 -12.54
N ALA A 377 22.53 -7.96 -13.66
CA ALA A 377 23.28 -8.33 -14.87
C ALA A 377 23.91 -7.09 -15.53
N ARG A 378 23.19 -5.96 -15.59
CA ARG A 378 23.69 -4.68 -16.12
C ARG A 378 24.88 -4.17 -15.31
N MET A 379 24.79 -4.15 -14.00
CA MET A 379 25.87 -3.74 -13.10
C MET A 379 27.21 -4.46 -13.41
N LYS A 380 27.15 -5.77 -13.68
CA LYS A 380 28.35 -6.55 -14.06
C LYS A 380 28.92 -6.13 -15.41
N VAL A 381 28.10 -5.65 -16.32
CA VAL A 381 28.54 -5.14 -17.63
C VAL A 381 29.17 -3.75 -17.46
N ASP A 382 28.53 -2.87 -16.69
CA ASP A 382 28.99 -1.50 -16.46
C ASP A 382 30.38 -1.48 -15.78
N GLN A 383 30.59 -2.31 -14.78
CA GLN A 383 31.92 -2.46 -14.15
C GLN A 383 33.01 -2.84 -15.16
N LYS A 384 32.73 -3.78 -16.06
CA LYS A 384 33.67 -4.15 -17.13
C LYS A 384 33.88 -3.01 -18.14
N GLN A 385 32.83 -2.29 -18.46
CA GLN A 385 32.88 -1.13 -19.36
C GLN A 385 33.76 -0.02 -18.77
N ILE A 386 33.58 0.32 -17.49
CA ILE A 386 34.36 1.34 -16.79
C ILE A 386 35.85 0.96 -16.79
N VAL A 387 36.21 -0.27 -16.41
CA VAL A 387 37.61 -0.73 -16.42
C VAL A 387 38.22 -0.61 -17.84
N THR A 388 37.45 -0.97 -18.87
CA THR A 388 37.88 -0.89 -20.27
C THR A 388 38.10 0.57 -20.69
N LEU A 389 37.17 1.47 -20.31
CA LEU A 389 37.26 2.89 -20.65
C LEU A 389 38.37 3.61 -19.86
N GLN A 390 38.62 3.24 -18.61
CA GLN A 390 39.77 3.74 -17.85
C GLN A 390 41.10 3.38 -18.54
N ALA A 391 41.23 2.13 -19.00
CA ALA A 391 42.39 1.71 -19.76
C ALA A 391 42.49 2.43 -21.10
N ALA A 392 41.36 2.72 -21.79
CA ALA A 392 41.33 3.48 -23.02
C ALA A 392 41.78 4.93 -22.81
N VAL A 393 41.29 5.59 -21.75
CA VAL A 393 41.73 6.97 -21.38
C VAL A 393 43.22 7.00 -21.12
N TRP A 394 43.73 6.06 -20.31
CA TRP A 394 45.15 6.00 -20.01
C TRP A 394 45.99 5.78 -21.26
N ASN A 395 45.65 4.85 -22.12
CA ASN A 395 46.39 4.54 -23.35
C ASN A 395 46.35 5.72 -24.34
N THR A 396 45.19 6.35 -24.57
CA THR A 396 45.09 7.51 -25.47
C THR A 396 45.86 8.71 -24.96
N GLN A 397 45.93 8.93 -23.63
CA GLN A 397 46.77 9.97 -23.05
C GLN A 397 48.25 9.68 -23.24
N MET A 398 48.71 8.41 -23.11
CA MET A 398 50.09 8.03 -23.39
C MET A 398 50.46 8.18 -24.87
N LEU A 399 49.60 7.73 -25.78
CA LEU A 399 49.79 7.90 -27.21
C LEU A 399 49.86 9.36 -27.61
N MET A 400 49.02 10.23 -27.00
CA MET A 400 49.07 11.68 -27.23
C MET A 400 50.39 12.29 -26.77
N LYS A 401 50.92 11.91 -25.59
CA LYS A 401 52.23 12.37 -25.09
C LYS A 401 53.38 12.03 -26.04
N HIS A 402 53.28 10.88 -26.73
CA HIS A 402 54.26 10.44 -27.74
C HIS A 402 54.00 10.95 -29.17
N GLY A 403 52.95 11.75 -29.38
CA GLY A 403 52.60 12.30 -30.68
C GLY A 403 51.88 11.33 -31.62
N ASN A 404 51.42 10.17 -31.14
CA ASN A 404 50.82 9.11 -31.93
C ASN A 404 49.26 9.08 -31.82
N ALA A 405 48.64 10.00 -31.06
CA ALA A 405 47.18 10.15 -30.99
C ALA A 405 46.78 11.63 -31.05
N ASN A 406 45.61 11.89 -31.58
CA ASN A 406 45.01 13.20 -31.56
C ASN A 406 44.31 13.45 -30.21
N TYR A 407 44.37 14.73 -29.78
CA TYR A 407 43.65 15.13 -28.55
C TYR A 407 42.15 14.80 -28.56
N LEU A 408 41.49 14.84 -29.71
CA LEU A 408 40.06 14.45 -29.84
C LEU A 408 39.77 13.01 -29.40
N GLU A 409 40.76 12.11 -29.55
CA GLU A 409 40.61 10.72 -29.09
C GLU A 409 40.61 10.63 -27.55
N VAL A 410 41.51 11.38 -26.88
CA VAL A 410 41.53 11.51 -25.42
C VAL A 410 40.22 12.09 -24.91
N LEU A 411 39.75 13.16 -25.54
CA LEU A 411 38.52 13.82 -25.20
C LEU A 411 37.31 12.89 -25.28
N SER A 412 37.21 12.16 -26.42
CA SER A 412 36.11 11.16 -26.62
C SER A 412 36.17 10.06 -25.59
N ALA A 413 37.36 9.55 -25.27
CA ALA A 413 37.51 8.49 -24.25
C ALA A 413 37.09 8.99 -22.86
N GLN A 414 37.47 10.21 -22.48
CA GLN A 414 37.09 10.80 -21.19
C GLN A 414 35.58 11.07 -21.09
N GLN A 415 34.96 11.60 -22.16
CA GLN A 415 33.51 11.80 -22.18
C GLN A 415 32.75 10.47 -22.02
N LYS A 416 33.20 9.41 -22.71
CA LYS A 416 32.61 8.08 -22.58
C LYS A 416 32.78 7.50 -21.18
N LEU A 417 33.96 7.71 -20.55
CA LEU A 417 34.20 7.28 -19.18
C LEU A 417 33.26 7.98 -18.20
N LEU A 418 33.14 9.31 -18.27
CA LEU A 418 32.20 10.06 -17.44
C LEU A 418 30.76 9.55 -17.60
N GLN A 419 30.30 9.34 -18.84
CA GLN A 419 28.96 8.81 -19.11
C GLN A 419 28.77 7.41 -18.51
N ALA A 420 29.78 6.54 -18.61
CA ALA A 420 29.74 5.20 -18.07
C ALA A 420 29.74 5.21 -16.52
N GLU A 421 30.53 6.08 -15.88
CA GLU A 421 30.54 6.21 -14.40
C GLU A 421 29.20 6.75 -13.88
N LEU A 422 28.59 7.74 -14.54
CA LEU A 422 27.27 8.25 -14.17
C LEU A 422 26.15 7.22 -14.42
N ALA A 423 26.27 6.43 -15.49
CA ALA A 423 25.32 5.35 -15.77
C ALA A 423 25.41 4.22 -14.73
N GLU A 424 26.62 3.83 -14.34
CA GLU A 424 26.83 2.81 -13.31
C GLU A 424 26.20 3.19 -11.97
N VAL A 425 26.37 4.44 -11.53
CA VAL A 425 25.72 4.94 -10.31
C VAL A 425 24.19 4.89 -10.43
N SER A 426 23.65 5.23 -11.60
CA SER A 426 22.21 5.11 -11.85
C SER A 426 21.73 3.67 -11.84
N ASP A 427 22.48 2.75 -12.46
CA ASP A 427 22.14 1.32 -12.53
C ASP A 427 22.31 0.63 -11.16
N HIS A 428 23.25 1.08 -10.33
CA HIS A 428 23.36 0.65 -8.93
C HIS A 428 22.13 1.07 -8.11
N PHE A 429 21.67 2.32 -8.25
CA PHE A 429 20.43 2.75 -7.63
C PHE A 429 19.22 1.95 -8.14
N GLU A 430 19.15 1.65 -9.45
CA GLU A 430 18.09 0.81 -10.01
C GLU A 430 18.11 -0.63 -9.44
N GLU A 431 19.27 -1.22 -9.21
CA GLU A 431 19.39 -2.52 -8.54
C GLU A 431 18.81 -2.47 -7.13
N ILE A 432 19.17 -1.44 -6.36
CA ILE A 432 18.66 -1.21 -5.00
C ILE A 432 17.14 -1.01 -5.04
N ARG A 433 16.64 -0.15 -5.91
CA ARG A 433 15.21 0.12 -6.08
C ARG A 433 14.43 -1.14 -6.41
N ASN A 434 14.95 -1.98 -7.32
CA ASN A 434 14.30 -3.24 -7.68
C ASN A 434 14.34 -4.26 -6.53
N ALA A 435 15.37 -4.24 -5.67
CA ALA A 435 15.39 -5.06 -4.46
C ALA A 435 14.32 -4.61 -3.45
N ILE A 436 14.14 -3.29 -3.26
CA ILE A 436 13.09 -2.71 -2.41
C ILE A 436 11.70 -3.06 -2.97
N ASN A 437 11.51 -2.91 -4.29
CA ASN A 437 10.26 -3.23 -4.96
C ASN A 437 9.91 -4.72 -4.81
N LEU A 438 10.90 -5.62 -4.93
CA LEU A 438 10.68 -7.05 -4.72
C LEU A 438 10.30 -7.34 -3.26
N TYR A 439 10.99 -6.73 -2.29
CA TYR A 439 10.67 -6.87 -0.87
C TYR A 439 9.24 -6.42 -0.56
N HIS A 440 8.83 -5.25 -1.08
CA HIS A 440 7.47 -4.73 -0.96
C HIS A 440 6.44 -5.63 -1.66
N ALA A 441 6.71 -6.06 -2.90
CA ALA A 441 5.83 -6.94 -3.68
C ALA A 441 5.60 -8.30 -3.02
N LEU A 442 6.55 -8.77 -2.19
CA LEU A 442 6.42 -9.96 -1.37
C LEU A 442 5.63 -9.73 -0.06
N GLY A 443 5.19 -8.50 0.19
CA GLY A 443 4.43 -8.13 1.40
C GLY A 443 5.32 -7.79 2.60
N GLY A 444 6.61 -7.47 2.40
CA GLY A 444 7.50 -7.00 3.44
C GLY A 444 7.21 -5.54 3.86
N GLY A 445 7.86 -5.10 4.93
CA GLY A 445 7.91 -3.68 5.31
C GLY A 445 6.91 -3.22 6.37
N TYR A 446 6.04 -4.08 6.91
CA TYR A 446 5.09 -3.72 7.97
C TYR A 446 5.33 -4.43 9.32
N ALA A 447 6.36 -5.28 9.40
CA ALA A 447 6.78 -5.94 10.64
C ALA A 447 8.12 -5.39 11.13
N GLU A 448 8.24 -5.12 12.43
CA GLU A 448 9.52 -4.81 13.10
C GLU A 448 10.30 -6.07 13.46
#